data_cd480a7e1b9899d5ebd4d6e7f7069d8a
#
_entry.id   cd480a7e1b9899d5ebd4d6e7f7069d8a
#
_cell.length_a   1.000
_cell.length_b   1.000
_cell.length_c   1.000
_cell.angle_alpha   90.00
_cell.angle_beta   90.00
_cell.angle_gamma   90.00
#
_symmetry.space_group_name_H-M   'P 1'
#
loop_
_entity.id
_entity.type
_entity.pdbx_description
1 polymer ?
#
loop_
_entity_poly.entity_id
_entity_poly.type
_entity_poly.pdbx_seq_one_letter_code
_entity_poly.pdbx_strand_id
1 'polypeptide(L)'
;MKNHLFIASVCITLTSIMHAESFDSFEQAFVAPEKVTTLSITKYDPAIKHLPSQLGTLINLVELDISCLENLEDLPSEIGNLKKLEKLIIDNGNGCGMNISLPESIGNLSNLKVLRLYGALDPTDLSDTNKPIPPSKVKSLPGTIGKLQNLEELDLGRNRIKSIPSQIASLQKLKRLALDHNDIDELPAFVGNLKNLQELSVCDNGGIKLPKSLSNLNGLKIFMGNDSLKIKDQKKLRRLFPKATFSFENEFDDSAANEETAK
;
A
#
# COMPACT_ATOMS: atom_id res chain seq x y z
N MET A 1 56.60 11.19 -51.57
CA MET A 1 55.22 11.70 -51.38
C MET A 1 54.58 10.86 -50.32
N LYS A 2 54.51 11.35 -49.07
CA LYS A 2 53.94 10.64 -47.92
C LYS A 2 52.60 11.28 -47.64
N ASN A 3 51.50 10.54 -47.86
CA ASN A 3 50.17 10.95 -47.50
C ASN A 3 49.96 10.72 -45.99
N HIS A 4 49.86 11.77 -45.22
CA HIS A 4 49.37 11.72 -43.83
C HIS A 4 47.83 11.74 -43.84
N LEU A 5 47.22 10.61 -43.46
CA LEU A 5 45.79 10.55 -43.19
C LEU A 5 45.57 11.12 -41.79
N PHE A 6 44.90 12.26 -41.69
CA PHE A 6 44.37 12.79 -40.45
C PHE A 6 43.10 12.03 -40.09
N ILE A 7 43.17 11.18 -39.07
CA ILE A 7 41.98 10.59 -38.46
C ILE A 7 41.47 11.60 -37.42
N ALA A 8 40.45 12.33 -37.81
CA ALA A 8 39.69 13.14 -36.85
C ALA A 8 38.87 12.23 -35.96
N SER A 9 39.33 12.03 -34.73
CA SER A 9 38.56 11.34 -33.68
C SER A 9 37.37 12.24 -33.29
N VAL A 10 36.22 11.96 -33.87
CA VAL A 10 34.94 12.56 -33.43
C VAL A 10 34.56 11.88 -32.11
N CYS A 11 34.92 12.53 -31.02
CA CYS A 11 34.43 12.16 -29.70
C CYS A 11 32.95 12.57 -29.63
N ILE A 12 32.06 11.68 -30.07
CA ILE A 12 30.63 11.83 -29.83
C ILE A 12 30.43 11.57 -28.35
N THR A 13 30.37 12.63 -27.57
CA THR A 13 29.80 12.61 -26.23
C THR A 13 28.31 12.34 -26.37
N LEU A 14 27.95 11.07 -26.38
CA LEU A 14 26.57 10.64 -26.17
C LEU A 14 26.21 11.00 -24.74
N THR A 15 25.78 12.24 -24.51
CA THR A 15 24.89 12.56 -23.42
C THR A 15 23.56 11.88 -23.76
N SER A 16 23.45 10.58 -23.44
CA SER A 16 22.16 9.92 -23.44
C SER A 16 21.31 10.62 -22.39
N ILE A 17 20.41 11.47 -22.86
CA ILE A 17 19.30 11.95 -22.05
C ILE A 17 18.61 10.66 -21.61
N MET A 18 18.74 10.34 -20.33
CA MET A 18 18.07 9.18 -19.73
C MET A 18 16.57 9.46 -19.81
N HIS A 19 15.93 8.97 -20.86
CA HIS A 19 14.47 8.96 -20.93
C HIS A 19 14.00 7.91 -19.91
N ALA A 20 13.05 8.32 -19.08
CA ALA A 20 12.36 7.39 -18.20
C ALA A 20 11.60 6.38 -19.07
N GLU A 21 11.95 5.10 -18.94
CA GLU A 21 11.34 4.03 -19.73
C GLU A 21 10.43 3.17 -18.84
N SER A 22 9.23 2.88 -19.36
CA SER A 22 8.25 2.02 -18.73
C SER A 22 8.25 0.66 -19.41
N PHE A 23 8.25 -0.40 -18.62
CA PHE A 23 8.31 -1.78 -19.09
C PHE A 23 7.14 -2.59 -18.51
N ASP A 24 6.69 -3.59 -19.26
CA ASP A 24 5.59 -4.48 -18.88
C ASP A 24 6.01 -5.96 -18.77
N SER A 25 7.32 -6.23 -18.86
CA SER A 25 7.88 -7.55 -18.62
C SER A 25 9.26 -7.50 -17.98
N PHE A 26 9.60 -8.54 -17.22
CA PHE A 26 10.92 -8.69 -16.60
C PHE A 26 12.02 -8.84 -17.63
N GLU A 27 11.75 -9.60 -18.73
CA GLU A 27 12.71 -9.84 -19.80
C GLU A 27 13.17 -8.53 -20.43
N GLN A 28 12.24 -7.63 -20.73
CA GLN A 28 12.57 -6.31 -21.28
C GLN A 28 13.33 -5.45 -20.28
N ALA A 29 12.85 -5.42 -19.02
CA ALA A 29 13.46 -4.60 -17.98
C ALA A 29 14.91 -4.99 -17.68
N PHE A 30 15.25 -6.29 -17.79
CA PHE A 30 16.61 -6.76 -17.50
C PHE A 30 17.61 -6.60 -18.65
N VAL A 31 17.17 -6.21 -19.86
CA VAL A 31 18.08 -5.89 -20.97
C VAL A 31 18.87 -4.60 -20.71
N ALA A 32 18.22 -3.60 -20.11
CA ALA A 32 18.84 -2.28 -19.78
C ALA A 32 18.37 -1.79 -18.42
N PRO A 33 18.77 -2.46 -17.34
CA PRO A 33 18.22 -2.21 -15.98
C PRO A 33 18.45 -0.78 -15.48
N GLU A 34 19.49 -0.10 -15.98
CA GLU A 34 19.81 1.29 -15.63
C GLU A 34 18.81 2.32 -16.20
N LYS A 35 18.02 1.93 -17.21
CA LYS A 35 17.02 2.81 -17.83
C LYS A 35 15.63 2.67 -17.21
N VAL A 36 15.38 1.56 -16.50
CA VAL A 36 14.05 1.22 -15.97
C VAL A 36 13.70 2.15 -14.82
N THR A 37 12.67 2.96 -15.02
CA THR A 37 12.10 3.82 -13.96
C THR A 37 10.70 3.38 -13.55
N THR A 38 9.98 2.67 -14.44
CA THR A 38 8.66 2.11 -14.16
C THR A 38 8.61 0.68 -14.68
N LEU A 39 8.14 -0.23 -13.84
CA LEU A 39 7.89 -1.64 -14.19
C LEU A 39 6.49 -2.02 -13.74
N SER A 40 5.67 -2.49 -14.70
CA SER A 40 4.28 -2.84 -14.47
C SER A 40 3.97 -4.24 -15.00
N ILE A 41 3.96 -5.21 -14.11
CA ILE A 41 3.65 -6.62 -14.39
C ILE A 41 2.23 -6.89 -13.90
N THR A 42 1.25 -6.55 -14.71
CA THR A 42 -0.18 -6.62 -14.36
C THR A 42 -0.94 -7.66 -15.18
N LYS A 43 -0.25 -8.39 -16.06
CA LYS A 43 -0.85 -9.48 -16.82
C LYS A 43 -0.86 -10.73 -15.95
N TYR A 44 -2.00 -11.39 -15.92
CA TYR A 44 -2.14 -12.69 -15.31
C TYR A 44 -1.13 -13.68 -15.86
N ASP A 45 -0.27 -14.21 -15.00
CA ASP A 45 0.66 -15.29 -15.32
C ASP A 45 0.74 -16.28 -14.15
N PRO A 46 0.08 -17.42 -14.25
CA PRO A 46 0.04 -18.41 -13.17
C PRO A 46 1.40 -19.12 -12.95
N ALA A 47 2.36 -18.94 -13.84
CA ALA A 47 3.69 -19.54 -13.70
C ALA A 47 4.58 -18.74 -12.73
N ILE A 48 4.28 -17.46 -12.49
CA ILE A 48 5.08 -16.60 -11.62
C ILE A 48 4.70 -16.86 -10.15
N LYS A 49 5.53 -17.66 -9.48
CA LYS A 49 5.44 -17.90 -8.02
C LYS A 49 6.40 -17.06 -7.22
N HIS A 50 7.53 -16.71 -7.79
CA HIS A 50 8.58 -15.92 -7.18
C HIS A 50 9.06 -14.86 -8.15
N LEU A 51 9.29 -13.65 -7.65
CA LEU A 51 9.95 -12.63 -8.47
C LEU A 51 11.45 -12.92 -8.54
N PRO A 52 12.11 -12.65 -9.67
CA PRO A 52 13.53 -12.87 -9.81
C PRO A 52 14.34 -11.93 -8.91
N SER A 53 15.41 -12.44 -8.30
CA SER A 53 16.33 -11.63 -7.47
C SER A 53 16.99 -10.49 -8.26
N GLN A 54 17.11 -10.64 -9.59
CA GLN A 54 17.55 -9.59 -10.51
C GLN A 54 16.71 -8.31 -10.40
N LEU A 55 15.48 -8.37 -9.85
CA LEU A 55 14.68 -7.19 -9.56
C LEU A 55 15.50 -6.12 -8.81
N GLY A 56 16.36 -6.56 -7.87
CA GLY A 56 17.23 -5.66 -7.10
C GLY A 56 18.29 -4.92 -7.91
N THR A 57 18.49 -5.26 -9.19
CA THR A 57 19.41 -4.54 -10.10
C THR A 57 18.78 -3.29 -10.74
N LEU A 58 17.45 -3.16 -10.64
CA LEU A 58 16.71 -2.01 -11.19
C LEU A 58 16.84 -0.77 -10.27
N ILE A 59 18.05 -0.35 -9.99
CA ILE A 59 18.37 0.67 -8.97
C ILE A 59 17.80 2.06 -9.27
N ASN A 60 17.33 2.30 -10.49
CA ASN A 60 16.66 3.54 -10.90
C ASN A 60 15.14 3.45 -10.87
N LEU A 61 14.60 2.30 -10.47
CA LEU A 61 13.15 2.08 -10.42
C LEU A 61 12.49 3.02 -9.40
N VAL A 62 11.46 3.74 -9.86
CA VAL A 62 10.65 4.69 -9.10
C VAL A 62 9.26 4.13 -8.81
N GLU A 63 8.69 3.40 -9.76
CA GLU A 63 7.38 2.76 -9.61
C GLU A 63 7.45 1.29 -9.99
N LEU A 64 6.94 0.43 -9.11
CA LEU A 64 6.75 -1.01 -9.31
C LEU A 64 5.30 -1.37 -9.06
N ASP A 65 4.65 -1.90 -10.10
CA ASP A 65 3.31 -2.48 -10.03
C ASP A 65 3.38 -3.95 -10.44
N ILE A 66 3.02 -4.83 -9.51
CA ILE A 66 3.01 -6.29 -9.69
C ILE A 66 1.65 -6.87 -9.31
N SER A 67 0.61 -6.23 -9.77
CA SER A 67 -0.78 -6.61 -9.50
C SER A 67 -1.18 -7.86 -10.29
N CYS A 68 -2.22 -8.56 -9.80
CA CYS A 68 -2.82 -9.73 -10.47
C CYS A 68 -1.92 -10.96 -10.69
N LEU A 69 -0.85 -11.12 -9.92
CA LEU A 69 -0.02 -12.33 -9.90
C LEU A 69 -0.50 -13.30 -8.82
N GLU A 70 -1.62 -13.98 -9.04
CA GLU A 70 -2.33 -14.77 -8.01
C GLU A 70 -1.50 -15.88 -7.33
N ASN A 71 -0.52 -16.44 -8.03
CA ASN A 71 0.35 -17.49 -7.49
C ASN A 71 1.64 -16.95 -6.86
N LEU A 72 1.82 -15.62 -6.80
CA LEU A 72 2.99 -15.04 -6.17
C LEU A 72 3.02 -15.36 -4.67
N GLU A 73 4.13 -15.93 -4.20
CA GLU A 73 4.28 -16.41 -2.83
C GLU A 73 5.08 -15.45 -1.94
N ASP A 74 6.02 -14.72 -2.53
CA ASP A 74 6.90 -13.81 -1.79
C ASP A 74 7.51 -12.73 -2.69
N LEU A 75 8.10 -11.72 -2.05
CA LEU A 75 8.98 -10.75 -2.67
C LEU A 75 10.42 -11.09 -2.34
N PRO A 76 11.37 -10.97 -3.29
CA PRO A 76 12.78 -11.23 -3.04
C PRO A 76 13.36 -10.20 -2.05
N SER A 77 14.32 -10.62 -1.23
CA SER A 77 15.01 -9.71 -0.28
C SER A 77 15.69 -8.54 -0.98
N GLU A 78 16.07 -8.73 -2.25
CA GLU A 78 16.72 -7.75 -3.12
C GLU A 78 15.82 -6.55 -3.46
N ILE A 79 14.51 -6.63 -3.21
CA ILE A 79 13.63 -5.48 -3.32
C ILE A 79 14.14 -4.29 -2.47
N GLY A 80 14.77 -4.59 -1.33
CA GLY A 80 15.36 -3.58 -0.46
C GLY A 80 16.51 -2.79 -1.07
N ASN A 81 17.02 -3.16 -2.27
CA ASN A 81 18.04 -2.43 -3.01
C ASN A 81 17.48 -1.26 -3.81
N LEU A 82 16.15 -1.23 -4.02
CA LEU A 82 15.47 -0.23 -4.85
C LEU A 82 15.32 1.11 -4.11
N LYS A 83 16.43 1.78 -3.82
CA LYS A 83 16.46 2.99 -2.98
C LYS A 83 15.72 4.19 -3.59
N LYS A 84 15.48 4.19 -4.91
CA LYS A 84 14.71 5.25 -5.58
C LYS A 84 13.22 4.94 -5.66
N LEU A 85 12.79 3.74 -5.23
CA LEU A 85 11.38 3.36 -5.32
C LEU A 85 10.52 4.29 -4.44
N GLU A 86 9.57 4.95 -5.09
CA GLU A 86 8.60 5.83 -4.45
C GLU A 86 7.22 5.19 -4.33
N LYS A 87 6.90 4.25 -5.25
CA LYS A 87 5.59 3.63 -5.29
C LYS A 87 5.72 2.12 -5.52
N LEU A 88 5.16 1.34 -4.61
CA LEU A 88 5.00 -0.11 -4.71
C LEU A 88 3.53 -0.45 -4.63
N ILE A 89 3.03 -1.08 -5.69
CA ILE A 89 1.64 -1.55 -5.79
C ILE A 89 1.65 -3.05 -5.97
N ILE A 90 0.88 -3.72 -5.13
CA ILE A 90 0.54 -5.13 -5.23
C ILE A 90 -0.95 -5.22 -4.93
N ASP A 91 -1.75 -5.11 -6.00
CA ASP A 91 -3.19 -5.03 -5.89
C ASP A 91 -3.82 -6.33 -6.44
N ASN A 92 -4.57 -6.99 -5.59
CA ASN A 92 -5.33 -8.19 -5.93
C ASN A 92 -6.84 -7.92 -5.84
N GLY A 93 -7.27 -6.74 -6.28
CA GLY A 93 -8.65 -6.27 -6.19
C GLY A 93 -9.71 -7.22 -6.77
N ASN A 94 -9.30 -8.09 -7.68
CA ASN A 94 -10.19 -9.11 -8.27
C ASN A 94 -10.37 -10.35 -7.38
N GLY A 95 -9.73 -10.41 -6.21
CA GLY A 95 -9.91 -11.51 -5.25
C GLY A 95 -9.35 -12.85 -5.71
N CYS A 96 -8.24 -12.83 -6.46
CA CYS A 96 -7.61 -14.05 -6.99
C CYS A 96 -6.81 -14.85 -5.94
N GLY A 97 -6.80 -14.41 -4.67
CA GLY A 97 -6.20 -15.20 -3.59
C GLY A 97 -4.67 -15.13 -3.51
N MET A 98 -4.08 -13.96 -3.62
CA MET A 98 -2.64 -13.78 -3.34
C MET A 98 -2.34 -14.04 -1.86
N ASN A 99 -1.18 -14.60 -1.57
CA ASN A 99 -0.75 -14.88 -0.20
C ASN A 99 0.76 -14.62 -0.06
N ILE A 100 1.18 -13.40 -0.33
CA ILE A 100 2.60 -13.05 -0.32
C ILE A 100 3.12 -12.77 1.09
N SER A 101 4.37 -13.13 1.33
CA SER A 101 5.12 -12.67 2.49
C SER A 101 6.02 -11.49 2.12
N LEU A 102 6.04 -10.48 2.99
CA LEU A 102 6.93 -9.33 2.81
C LEU A 102 8.27 -9.59 3.50
N PRO A 103 9.41 -9.40 2.81
CA PRO A 103 10.71 -9.53 3.43
C PRO A 103 11.01 -8.35 4.38
N GLU A 104 11.83 -8.59 5.41
CA GLU A 104 12.29 -7.53 6.31
C GLU A 104 13.01 -6.38 5.57
N SER A 105 13.59 -6.67 4.40
CA SER A 105 14.24 -5.68 3.54
C SER A 105 13.29 -4.63 2.96
N ILE A 106 11.98 -4.83 3.05
CA ILE A 106 10.98 -3.82 2.65
C ILE A 106 11.24 -2.48 3.36
N GLY A 107 11.66 -2.53 4.63
CA GLY A 107 12.00 -1.34 5.41
C GLY A 107 13.22 -0.56 4.91
N ASN A 108 13.95 -1.10 3.91
CA ASN A 108 15.09 -0.43 3.30
C ASN A 108 14.70 0.50 2.14
N LEU A 109 13.43 0.54 1.75
CA LEU A 109 12.90 1.40 0.68
C LEU A 109 12.74 2.84 1.20
N SER A 110 13.87 3.51 1.42
CA SER A 110 13.93 4.79 2.14
C SER A 110 13.17 5.94 1.48
N ASN A 111 12.90 5.87 0.17
CA ASN A 111 12.14 6.89 -0.56
C ASN A 111 10.68 6.51 -0.81
N LEU A 112 10.21 5.35 -0.30
CA LEU A 112 8.84 4.90 -0.55
C LEU A 112 7.83 5.87 0.05
N LYS A 113 6.91 6.34 -0.79
CA LYS A 113 5.80 7.25 -0.47
C LYS A 113 4.45 6.54 -0.48
N VAL A 114 4.30 5.55 -1.37
CA VAL A 114 3.05 4.80 -1.53
C VAL A 114 3.35 3.31 -1.45
N LEU A 115 2.69 2.64 -0.51
CA LEU A 115 2.67 1.18 -0.39
C LEU A 115 1.22 0.71 -0.43
N ARG A 116 0.83 0.04 -1.50
CA ARG A 116 -0.48 -0.59 -1.64
C ARG A 116 -0.33 -2.10 -1.68
N LEU A 117 -1.00 -2.76 -0.77
CA LEU A 117 -1.03 -4.22 -0.61
C LEU A 117 -2.47 -4.72 -0.56
N TYR A 118 -3.35 -4.13 -1.37
CA TYR A 118 -4.78 -4.45 -1.35
C TYR A 118 -5.04 -5.89 -1.79
N GLY A 119 -5.55 -6.73 -0.89
CA GLY A 119 -5.79 -8.14 -1.15
C GLY A 119 -4.54 -9.00 -1.40
N ALA A 120 -3.35 -8.44 -1.24
CA ALA A 120 -2.08 -9.12 -1.58
C ALA A 120 -1.67 -10.18 -0.54
N LEU A 121 -2.17 -10.07 0.67
CA LEU A 121 -1.81 -10.92 1.81
C LEU A 121 -2.93 -11.91 2.18
N ASP A 122 -4.04 -11.90 1.45
CA ASP A 122 -5.21 -12.74 1.71
C ASP A 122 -5.25 -13.91 0.72
N PRO A 123 -5.17 -15.16 1.19
CA PRO A 123 -5.27 -16.34 0.35
C PRO A 123 -6.68 -16.64 -0.16
N THR A 124 -7.69 -15.83 0.15
CA THR A 124 -9.07 -16.08 -0.22
C THR A 124 -9.27 -15.85 -1.70
N ASP A 125 -9.56 -16.93 -2.41
CA ASP A 125 -9.97 -16.90 -3.81
C ASP A 125 -11.49 -16.70 -3.87
N LEU A 126 -11.92 -15.50 -4.21
CA LEU A 126 -13.36 -15.17 -4.31
C LEU A 126 -13.98 -15.65 -5.62
N SER A 127 -13.18 -16.09 -6.59
CA SER A 127 -13.66 -16.64 -7.86
C SER A 127 -14.19 -18.07 -7.69
N ASP A 128 -13.73 -18.79 -6.67
CA ASP A 128 -14.17 -20.15 -6.34
C ASP A 128 -14.49 -20.30 -4.85
N THR A 129 -15.77 -20.12 -4.50
CA THR A 129 -16.27 -20.23 -3.13
C THR A 129 -16.21 -21.65 -2.55
N ASN A 130 -15.96 -22.67 -3.37
CA ASN A 130 -15.83 -24.06 -2.93
C ASN A 130 -14.38 -24.44 -2.59
N LYS A 131 -13.42 -23.59 -2.95
CA LYS A 131 -12.01 -23.84 -2.67
C LYS A 131 -11.74 -23.60 -1.18
N PRO A 132 -11.11 -24.53 -0.47
CA PRO A 132 -10.75 -24.32 0.91
C PRO A 132 -9.75 -23.15 1.00
N ILE A 133 -10.03 -22.21 1.89
CA ILE A 133 -9.17 -21.06 2.13
C ILE A 133 -7.89 -21.56 2.82
N PRO A 134 -6.70 -21.44 2.18
CA PRO A 134 -5.47 -21.80 2.85
C PRO A 134 -5.19 -20.85 4.02
N PRO A 135 -4.42 -21.28 5.04
CA PRO A 135 -4.03 -20.38 6.11
C PRO A 135 -3.22 -19.21 5.55
N SER A 136 -3.53 -17.99 5.98
CA SER A 136 -2.73 -16.82 5.62
C SER A 136 -1.29 -17.03 6.08
N LYS A 137 -0.32 -16.86 5.17
CA LYS A 137 1.12 -16.87 5.48
C LYS A 137 1.51 -15.68 6.34
N VAL A 138 0.77 -14.58 6.20
CA VAL A 138 1.06 -13.31 6.86
C VAL A 138 0.17 -13.16 8.09
N LYS A 139 0.74 -13.44 9.25
CA LYS A 139 0.08 -13.14 10.53
C LYS A 139 0.23 -11.66 10.91
N SER A 140 1.25 -10.99 10.38
CA SER A 140 1.55 -9.58 10.64
C SER A 140 2.52 -9.02 9.59
N LEU A 141 2.47 -7.73 9.37
CA LEU A 141 3.49 -7.03 8.59
C LEU A 141 4.85 -7.08 9.31
N PRO A 142 5.99 -7.07 8.59
CA PRO A 142 7.31 -6.99 9.20
C PRO A 142 7.48 -5.68 9.99
N GLY A 143 8.11 -5.77 11.17
CA GLY A 143 8.32 -4.58 12.01
C GLY A 143 9.16 -3.49 11.34
N THR A 144 9.97 -3.87 10.37
CA THR A 144 10.78 -2.92 9.57
C THR A 144 9.95 -1.95 8.73
N ILE A 145 8.64 -2.19 8.56
CA ILE A 145 7.74 -1.22 7.90
C ILE A 145 7.80 0.17 8.57
N GLY A 146 8.04 0.23 9.88
CA GLY A 146 8.23 1.48 10.61
C GLY A 146 9.46 2.29 10.19
N LYS A 147 10.37 1.73 9.38
CA LYS A 147 11.54 2.42 8.83
C LYS A 147 11.20 3.26 7.58
N LEU A 148 10.01 3.11 7.01
CA LEU A 148 9.57 3.81 5.80
C LEU A 148 9.19 5.27 6.11
N GLN A 149 10.17 6.07 6.54
CA GLN A 149 9.95 7.42 7.08
C GLN A 149 9.39 8.44 6.07
N ASN A 150 9.39 8.10 4.78
CA ASN A 150 8.80 8.93 3.72
C ASN A 150 7.41 8.45 3.29
N LEU A 151 6.86 7.39 3.94
CA LEU A 151 5.57 6.84 3.55
C LEU A 151 4.44 7.83 3.85
N GLU A 152 3.66 8.12 2.81
CA GLU A 152 2.50 9.01 2.84
C GLU A 152 1.18 8.25 2.71
N GLU A 153 1.19 7.12 2.01
CA GLU A 153 0.03 6.26 1.82
C GLU A 153 0.38 4.81 2.15
N LEU A 154 -0.43 4.20 3.02
CA LEU A 154 -0.40 2.77 3.34
C LEU A 154 -1.81 2.20 3.14
N ASP A 155 -1.94 1.33 2.15
CA ASP A 155 -3.17 0.61 1.89
C ASP A 155 -2.97 -0.89 2.19
N LEU A 156 -3.70 -1.37 3.17
CA LEU A 156 -3.70 -2.74 3.65
C LEU A 156 -5.10 -3.36 3.56
N GLY A 157 -5.94 -2.78 2.72
CA GLY A 157 -7.31 -3.26 2.56
C GLY A 157 -7.38 -4.71 2.10
N ARG A 158 -8.42 -5.42 2.52
CA ARG A 158 -8.77 -6.77 2.06
C ARG A 158 -7.70 -7.84 2.30
N ASN A 159 -7.12 -7.86 3.51
CA ASN A 159 -6.01 -8.76 3.85
C ASN A 159 -6.26 -9.68 5.03
N ARG A 160 -7.46 -9.66 5.63
CA ARG A 160 -7.81 -10.43 6.83
C ARG A 160 -6.82 -10.23 8.00
N ILE A 161 -6.24 -9.05 8.06
CA ILE A 161 -5.31 -8.67 9.13
C ILE A 161 -6.10 -8.53 10.44
N LYS A 162 -5.61 -9.14 11.51
CA LYS A 162 -6.19 -9.03 12.87
C LYS A 162 -5.58 -7.90 13.68
N SER A 163 -4.34 -7.52 13.35
CA SER A 163 -3.62 -6.46 14.04
C SER A 163 -2.58 -5.81 13.13
N ILE A 164 -2.30 -4.54 13.36
CA ILE A 164 -1.21 -3.81 12.71
C ILE A 164 -0.06 -3.61 13.69
N PRO A 165 1.21 -3.69 13.23
CA PRO A 165 2.36 -3.57 14.11
C PRO A 165 2.51 -2.15 14.68
N SER A 166 2.91 -2.06 15.95
CA SER A 166 3.08 -0.76 16.63
C SER A 166 4.12 0.15 15.97
N GLN A 167 5.04 -0.43 15.20
CA GLN A 167 6.07 0.30 14.44
C GLN A 167 5.47 1.28 13.40
N ILE A 168 4.22 1.06 12.98
CA ILE A 168 3.49 2.01 12.11
C ILE A 168 3.39 3.40 12.78
N ALA A 169 3.39 3.48 14.11
CA ALA A 169 3.43 4.75 14.84
C ALA A 169 4.60 5.66 14.46
N SER A 170 5.69 5.11 13.89
CA SER A 170 6.86 5.86 13.44
C SER A 170 6.66 6.56 12.11
N LEU A 171 5.60 6.24 11.35
CA LEU A 171 5.34 6.77 10.00
C LEU A 171 4.75 8.19 10.07
N GLN A 172 5.54 9.15 10.52
CA GLN A 172 5.06 10.50 10.82
C GLN A 172 4.65 11.32 9.58
N LYS A 173 4.97 10.87 8.36
CA LYS A 173 4.50 11.51 7.11
C LYS A 173 3.21 10.88 6.58
N LEU A 174 2.68 9.83 7.23
CA LEU A 174 1.50 9.11 6.76
C LEU A 174 0.28 10.03 6.73
N LYS A 175 -0.33 10.14 5.55
CA LYS A 175 -1.53 10.95 5.26
C LYS A 175 -2.76 10.08 5.07
N ARG A 176 -2.58 8.88 4.50
CA ARG A 176 -3.67 7.93 4.23
C ARG A 176 -3.33 6.56 4.81
N LEU A 177 -4.26 6.02 5.60
CA LEU A 177 -4.23 4.66 6.13
C LEU A 177 -5.54 3.97 5.79
N ALA A 178 -5.50 2.96 4.91
CA ALA A 178 -6.64 2.14 4.58
C ALA A 178 -6.47 0.74 5.19
N LEU A 179 -7.48 0.34 5.95
CA LEU A 179 -7.56 -0.93 6.68
C LEU A 179 -8.88 -1.66 6.40
N ASP A 180 -9.55 -1.32 5.31
CA ASP A 180 -10.87 -1.85 4.97
C ASP A 180 -10.84 -3.35 4.75
N HIS A 181 -11.99 -4.03 4.98
CA HIS A 181 -12.13 -5.47 4.75
C HIS A 181 -11.03 -6.30 5.43
N ASN A 182 -10.85 -6.10 6.72
CA ASN A 182 -9.92 -6.84 7.56
C ASN A 182 -10.64 -7.45 8.78
N ASP A 183 -9.91 -8.20 9.60
CA ASP A 183 -10.43 -8.84 10.82
C ASP A 183 -9.95 -8.08 12.08
N ILE A 184 -9.86 -6.74 12.03
CA ILE A 184 -9.35 -5.92 13.13
C ILE A 184 -10.47 -5.64 14.14
N ASP A 185 -10.39 -6.24 15.33
CA ASP A 185 -11.37 -6.02 16.41
C ASP A 185 -11.22 -4.66 17.10
N GLU A 186 -10.01 -4.14 17.16
CA GLU A 186 -9.69 -2.88 17.84
C GLU A 186 -8.61 -2.10 17.09
N LEU A 187 -8.90 -0.86 16.77
CA LEU A 187 -7.91 0.05 16.20
C LEU A 187 -6.90 0.46 17.28
N PRO A 188 -5.61 0.18 17.11
CA PRO A 188 -4.62 0.44 18.14
C PRO A 188 -4.49 1.92 18.51
N ALA A 189 -4.25 2.18 19.79
CA ALA A 189 -4.15 3.55 20.32
C ALA A 189 -3.05 4.39 19.65
N PHE A 190 -2.00 3.77 19.14
CA PHE A 190 -0.91 4.48 18.47
C PHE A 190 -1.32 5.17 17.15
N VAL A 191 -2.45 4.77 16.55
CA VAL A 191 -2.98 5.46 15.35
C VAL A 191 -3.22 6.95 15.64
N GLY A 192 -3.62 7.30 16.86
CA GLY A 192 -3.72 8.71 17.30
C GLY A 192 -2.39 9.47 17.35
N ASN A 193 -1.25 8.80 17.16
CA ASN A 193 0.07 9.43 17.08
C ASN A 193 0.48 9.81 15.64
N LEU A 194 -0.30 9.40 14.64
CA LEU A 194 -0.06 9.72 13.23
C LEU A 194 -0.56 11.14 12.91
N LYS A 195 0.18 12.16 13.37
CA LYS A 195 -0.27 13.56 13.41
C LYS A 195 -0.62 14.16 12.03
N ASN A 196 -0.07 13.61 10.96
CA ASN A 196 -0.33 14.07 9.59
C ASN A 196 -1.44 13.26 8.89
N LEU A 197 -2.09 12.31 9.60
CA LEU A 197 -3.14 11.48 9.03
C LEU A 197 -4.35 12.34 8.64
N GLN A 198 -4.75 12.25 7.38
CA GLN A 198 -5.88 12.98 6.80
C GLN A 198 -7.02 12.04 6.39
N GLU A 199 -6.69 10.80 6.04
CA GLU A 199 -7.66 9.80 5.61
C GLU A 199 -7.45 8.51 6.40
N LEU A 200 -8.52 8.03 7.02
CA LEU A 200 -8.57 6.77 7.73
C LEU A 200 -9.78 5.98 7.27
N SER A 201 -9.55 4.80 6.72
CA SER A 201 -10.61 3.88 6.33
C SER A 201 -10.52 2.59 7.13
N VAL A 202 -11.65 2.15 7.68
CA VAL A 202 -11.78 0.96 8.54
C VAL A 202 -13.07 0.18 8.25
N CYS A 203 -13.64 0.35 7.05
CA CYS A 203 -14.85 -0.35 6.65
C CYS A 203 -14.68 -1.87 6.78
N ASP A 204 -15.77 -2.60 6.99
CA ASP A 204 -15.81 -4.06 6.97
C ASP A 204 -14.76 -4.76 7.86
N ASN A 205 -14.64 -4.26 9.12
CA ASN A 205 -13.83 -4.86 10.17
C ASN A 205 -14.68 -5.44 11.32
N GLY A 206 -15.90 -5.92 11.03
CA GLY A 206 -16.69 -6.67 12.00
C GLY A 206 -17.08 -5.94 13.29
N GLY A 207 -17.07 -4.60 13.32
CA GLY A 207 -17.45 -3.82 14.51
C GLY A 207 -16.25 -3.32 15.32
N ILE A 208 -15.27 -2.81 14.63
CA ILE A 208 -14.02 -2.29 15.17
C ILE A 208 -14.22 -1.30 16.34
N LYS A 209 -13.48 -1.49 17.43
CA LYS A 209 -13.43 -0.56 18.54
C LYS A 209 -12.45 0.57 18.24
N LEU A 210 -12.89 1.82 18.47
CA LEU A 210 -12.07 3.00 18.24
C LEU A 210 -11.40 3.47 19.52
N PRO A 211 -10.08 3.74 19.51
CA PRO A 211 -9.36 4.22 20.69
C PRO A 211 -9.69 5.68 20.99
N LYS A 212 -9.58 6.05 22.26
CA LYS A 212 -9.76 7.45 22.69
C LYS A 212 -8.74 8.40 22.04
N SER A 213 -7.55 7.90 21.75
CA SER A 213 -6.43 8.65 21.14
C SER A 213 -6.72 9.18 19.73
N LEU A 214 -7.77 8.70 19.04
CA LEU A 214 -8.19 9.30 17.77
C LEU A 214 -8.45 10.80 17.89
N SER A 215 -8.89 11.28 19.07
CA SER A 215 -9.05 12.72 19.33
C SER A 215 -7.76 13.54 19.14
N ASN A 216 -6.62 12.89 19.07
CA ASN A 216 -5.33 13.55 18.83
C ASN A 216 -5.04 13.82 17.35
N LEU A 217 -5.88 13.33 16.43
CA LEU A 217 -5.74 13.53 14.98
C LEU A 217 -6.36 14.87 14.57
N ASN A 218 -5.56 15.93 14.57
CA ASN A 218 -6.07 17.28 14.27
C ASN A 218 -6.30 17.53 12.77
N GLY A 219 -5.73 16.67 11.91
CA GLY A 219 -5.73 16.83 10.46
C GLY A 219 -6.70 15.92 9.71
N LEU A 220 -7.52 15.12 10.40
CA LEU A 220 -8.41 14.16 9.76
C LEU A 220 -9.47 14.87 8.92
N LYS A 221 -9.52 14.54 7.64
CA LYS A 221 -10.43 15.11 6.64
C LYS A 221 -11.48 14.09 6.18
N ILE A 222 -11.10 12.82 6.13
CA ILE A 222 -11.95 11.73 5.65
C ILE A 222 -11.85 10.57 6.64
N PHE A 223 -13.00 10.11 7.09
CA PHE A 223 -13.13 8.87 7.85
C PHE A 223 -14.16 7.99 7.17
N MET A 224 -13.74 6.80 6.75
CA MET A 224 -14.60 5.79 6.17
C MET A 224 -14.80 4.66 7.18
N GLY A 225 -16.03 4.42 7.54
CA GLY A 225 -16.48 3.33 8.38
C GLY A 225 -17.79 2.78 7.83
N ASN A 226 -18.19 1.58 8.27
CA ASN A 226 -19.46 0.99 7.87
C ASN A 226 -20.46 0.92 9.04
N ASP A 227 -21.62 0.31 8.80
CA ASP A 227 -22.71 0.15 9.76
C ASP A 227 -22.36 -0.64 11.02
N SER A 228 -21.28 -1.43 10.98
CA SER A 228 -20.79 -2.14 12.17
C SER A 228 -20.26 -1.19 13.25
N LEU A 229 -19.97 0.08 12.88
CA LEU A 229 -19.57 1.09 13.82
C LEU A 229 -20.80 1.57 14.61
N LYS A 230 -20.79 1.40 15.93
CA LYS A 230 -21.92 1.77 16.80
C LYS A 230 -22.30 3.25 16.60
N ILE A 231 -23.59 3.54 16.53
CA ILE A 231 -24.14 4.90 16.35
C ILE A 231 -23.51 5.92 17.34
N LYS A 232 -23.30 5.50 18.61
CA LYS A 232 -22.65 6.35 19.61
C LYS A 232 -21.22 6.76 19.21
N ASP A 233 -20.49 5.87 18.53
CA ASP A 233 -19.12 6.11 18.09
C ASP A 233 -19.12 6.98 16.82
N GLN A 234 -20.08 6.79 15.91
CA GLN A 234 -20.30 7.67 14.76
C GLN A 234 -20.61 9.11 15.21
N LYS A 235 -21.54 9.30 16.17
CA LYS A 235 -21.86 10.61 16.76
C LYS A 235 -20.64 11.23 17.44
N LYS A 236 -19.82 10.42 18.13
CA LYS A 236 -18.59 10.88 18.77
C LYS A 236 -17.57 11.36 17.73
N LEU A 237 -17.37 10.62 16.63
CA LEU A 237 -16.45 11.00 15.55
C LEU A 237 -16.86 12.32 14.89
N ARG A 238 -18.14 12.52 14.59
CA ARG A 238 -18.64 13.79 14.02
C ARG A 238 -18.38 14.99 14.96
N ARG A 239 -18.45 14.78 16.28
CA ARG A 239 -18.10 15.82 17.27
C ARG A 239 -16.60 16.10 17.35
N LEU A 240 -15.77 15.06 17.25
CA LEU A 240 -14.31 15.18 17.31
C LEU A 240 -13.74 15.83 16.05
N PHE A 241 -14.34 15.57 14.90
CA PHE A 241 -13.84 16.01 13.60
C PHE A 241 -14.94 16.74 12.80
N PRO A 242 -15.38 17.91 13.24
CA PRO A 242 -16.54 18.59 12.64
C PRO A 242 -16.35 19.03 11.19
N LYS A 243 -15.09 19.03 10.70
CA LYS A 243 -14.74 19.39 9.31
C LYS A 243 -14.44 18.16 8.43
N ALA A 244 -14.49 16.96 9.00
CA ALA A 244 -14.22 15.75 8.24
C ALA A 244 -15.47 15.28 7.49
N THR A 245 -15.25 14.69 6.33
CA THR A 245 -16.26 13.93 5.60
C THR A 245 -16.31 12.51 6.16
N PHE A 246 -17.53 12.00 6.37
CA PHE A 246 -17.77 10.66 6.88
C PHE A 246 -18.53 9.86 5.82
N SER A 247 -18.12 8.63 5.58
CA SER A 247 -18.88 7.63 4.83
C SER A 247 -19.31 6.55 5.80
N PHE A 248 -20.58 6.58 6.18
CA PHE A 248 -21.27 5.50 6.88
C PHE A 248 -22.45 5.11 5.99
N GLU A 249 -22.68 3.81 5.74
CA GLU A 249 -23.71 3.35 4.78
C GLU A 249 -25.14 3.69 5.21
N ASN A 250 -25.40 3.88 6.52
CA ASN A 250 -26.67 4.37 7.02
C ASN A 250 -26.55 5.86 7.39
N GLU A 251 -26.83 6.74 6.45
CA GLU A 251 -27.22 8.12 6.78
C GLU A 251 -28.57 8.09 7.49
N PHE A 252 -28.56 8.00 8.83
CA PHE A 252 -29.74 8.35 9.58
C PHE A 252 -30.04 9.83 9.35
N ASP A 253 -31.16 10.08 8.69
CA ASP A 253 -31.73 11.42 8.56
C ASP A 253 -31.92 12.02 9.97
N ASP A 254 -30.99 12.90 10.38
CA ASP A 254 -31.05 13.64 11.66
C ASP A 254 -32.23 14.63 11.71
N SER A 255 -33.13 14.66 10.68
CA SER A 255 -34.30 15.53 10.65
C SER A 255 -35.35 15.15 11.72
N ALA A 256 -35.34 13.90 12.18
CA ALA A 256 -36.28 13.43 13.21
C ALA A 256 -35.87 13.73 14.65
N ALA A 257 -34.60 14.14 14.91
CA ALA A 257 -34.13 14.37 16.28
C ALA A 257 -34.43 15.79 16.84
N ASN A 258 -34.94 16.68 16.00
CA ASN A 258 -35.22 18.08 16.41
C ASN A 258 -36.68 18.31 16.86
N GLU A 259 -37.55 17.32 16.78
CA GLU A 259 -38.98 17.48 17.23
C GLU A 259 -39.25 17.11 18.69
N GLU A 260 -38.31 16.48 19.41
CA GLU A 260 -38.55 16.13 20.83
C GLU A 260 -38.10 17.15 21.88
N THR A 261 -37.48 18.27 21.48
CA THR A 261 -37.05 19.31 22.43
C THR A 261 -37.93 20.56 22.41
N ALA A 262 -39.10 20.54 21.76
CA ALA A 262 -40.03 21.62 21.68
C ALA A 262 -41.42 21.26 22.31
N LYS A 263 -41.40 20.56 23.45
CA LYS A 263 -42.61 20.45 24.29
C LYS A 263 -42.27 20.65 25.74
#